data_16d5326a5dfe0b4a96b8dc11d27d6a22
#
_entry.id   16d5326a5dfe0b4a96b8dc11d27d6a22
#
_cell.length_a   1.000
_cell.length_b   1.000
_cell.length_c   1.000
_cell.angle_alpha   90.00
_cell.angle_beta   90.00
_cell.angle_gamma   90.00
#
_symmetry.space_group_name_H-M   'P 1'
#
loop_
_entity.id
_entity.type
_entity.pdbx_description
1 polymer ?
#
loop_
_entity_poly.entity_id
_entity_poly.type
_entity_poly.pdbx_seq_one_letter_code
_entity_poly.pdbx_strand_id
1 'polypeptide(L)'
;MYRLGIDLGGTKTEAILLDENLDIIQRKRVPTPQSDYHQILDTINSLAADLLGSIEDYSIGICTPGAISKKTGLIKNSNTQCLIGKPFIEDLESKLDTKISMENDANCFAMAEATLGVAKEFGVVFGIIIGTGVGGGIIINGKIHRGRTNIAGEWGHHTLYQNGNKCYCGKQGCVETYISGPALEKRWQELTGKSQSMPEIVKDTANLKTKQWKDEFLKNFGFGLANVIDILDPDVIVLGGGLSNIDFLYTQGKDSVYHKVFSDMVDTPILKHKLGDSAGVFGAALL
;
A
#
# COMPACT_ATOMS: atom_id res chain seq x y z
N MET A 1 13.74 -7.44 22.63
CA MET A 1 14.05 -7.81 21.24
C MET A 1 13.89 -6.58 20.34
N TYR A 2 14.96 -6.19 19.65
CA TYR A 2 14.93 -5.11 18.65
C TYR A 2 14.26 -5.56 17.36
N ARG A 3 13.78 -4.59 16.56
CA ARG A 3 13.08 -4.87 15.30
C ARG A 3 13.66 -4.01 14.18
N LEU A 4 14.29 -4.65 13.21
CA LEU A 4 14.77 -3.97 12.01
C LEU A 4 13.72 -4.08 10.90
N GLY A 5 13.18 -2.95 10.47
CA GLY A 5 12.32 -2.86 9.31
C GLY A 5 13.07 -2.29 8.11
N ILE A 6 12.88 -2.85 6.94
CA ILE A 6 13.46 -2.35 5.69
C ILE A 6 12.36 -2.22 4.65
N ASP A 7 12.20 -1.02 4.08
CA ASP A 7 11.28 -0.74 2.97
C ASP A 7 12.08 -0.58 1.68
N LEU A 8 12.00 -1.58 0.81
CA LEU A 8 12.62 -1.60 -0.50
C LEU A 8 11.72 -0.94 -1.53
N GLY A 9 11.77 0.38 -1.65
CA GLY A 9 11.09 1.11 -2.71
C GLY A 9 11.87 1.12 -4.03
N GLY A 10 11.21 1.48 -5.13
CA GLY A 10 11.81 1.49 -6.46
C GLY A 10 12.93 2.52 -6.65
N THR A 11 12.97 3.61 -5.88
CA THR A 11 13.98 4.68 -5.98
C THR A 11 14.81 4.87 -4.73
N LYS A 12 14.27 4.50 -3.57
CA LYS A 12 14.90 4.64 -2.26
C LYS A 12 14.63 3.39 -1.43
N THR A 13 15.62 2.96 -0.67
CA THR A 13 15.50 1.94 0.36
C THR A 13 15.65 2.60 1.71
N GLU A 14 14.69 2.36 2.60
CA GLU A 14 14.67 2.91 3.94
C GLU A 14 14.76 1.81 4.98
N ALA A 15 15.54 2.02 6.03
CA ALA A 15 15.65 1.11 7.16
C ALA A 15 15.41 1.85 8.47
N ILE A 16 14.75 1.18 9.42
CA ILE A 16 14.46 1.67 10.76
C ILE A 16 14.76 0.57 11.77
N LEU A 17 15.42 0.95 12.86
CA LEU A 17 15.60 0.09 14.02
C LEU A 17 14.71 0.58 15.15
N LEU A 18 13.84 -0.30 15.64
CA LEU A 18 12.97 -0.05 16.79
C LEU A 18 13.44 -0.85 18.00
N ASP A 19 13.25 -0.29 19.19
CA ASP A 19 13.44 -1.01 20.44
C ASP A 19 12.19 -1.86 20.82
N GLU A 20 12.19 -2.44 22.02
CA GLU A 20 11.09 -3.25 22.55
C GLU A 20 9.79 -2.46 22.78
N ASN A 21 9.90 -1.13 22.96
CA ASN A 21 8.76 -0.22 23.13
C ASN A 21 8.23 0.32 21.79
N LEU A 22 8.86 -0.08 20.67
CA LEU A 22 8.63 0.40 19.31
C LEU A 22 9.08 1.87 19.13
N ASP A 23 9.98 2.35 19.96
CA ASP A 23 10.62 3.66 19.80
C ASP A 23 11.76 3.57 18.77
N ILE A 24 11.91 4.64 17.97
CA ILE A 24 12.94 4.70 16.92
C ILE A 24 14.31 4.90 17.55
N ILE A 25 15.20 3.93 17.40
CA ILE A 25 16.62 4.03 17.78
C ILE A 25 17.44 4.66 16.67
N GLN A 26 17.28 4.16 15.44
CA GLN A 26 18.00 4.63 14.26
C GLN A 26 17.13 4.56 13.03
N ARG A 27 17.43 5.42 12.06
CA ARG A 27 16.79 5.44 10.75
C ARG A 27 17.77 5.85 9.67
N LYS A 28 17.79 5.13 8.56
CA LYS A 28 18.66 5.41 7.42
C LYS A 28 17.93 5.24 6.12
N ARG A 29 18.24 6.09 5.16
CA ARG A 29 17.64 6.04 3.82
C ARG A 29 18.75 6.19 2.77
N VAL A 30 18.73 5.32 1.77
CA VAL A 30 19.70 5.31 0.67
C VAL A 30 18.99 5.16 -0.68
N PRO A 31 19.60 5.56 -1.80
CA PRO A 31 19.08 5.26 -3.13
C PRO A 31 19.00 3.75 -3.37
N THR A 32 17.93 3.28 -4.04
CA THR A 32 17.82 1.88 -4.46
C THR A 32 18.57 1.68 -5.78
N PRO A 33 19.45 0.66 -5.90
CA PRO A 33 20.02 0.23 -7.17
C PRO A 33 18.93 -0.39 -8.05
N GLN A 34 18.40 0.38 -9.03
CA GLN A 34 17.15 0.03 -9.73
C GLN A 34 17.23 -1.18 -10.66
N SER A 35 18.42 -1.53 -11.17
CA SER A 35 18.59 -2.52 -12.23
C SER A 35 19.52 -3.70 -11.86
N ASP A 36 20.10 -3.70 -10.66
CA ASP A 36 21.05 -4.72 -10.23
C ASP A 36 20.55 -5.44 -8.97
N TYR A 37 20.16 -6.69 -9.16
CA TYR A 37 19.68 -7.56 -8.10
C TYR A 37 20.68 -7.74 -6.97
N HIS A 38 21.96 -7.99 -7.30
CA HIS A 38 22.99 -8.23 -6.29
C HIS A 38 23.34 -6.96 -5.51
N GLN A 39 23.37 -5.81 -6.15
CA GLN A 39 23.53 -4.54 -5.47
C GLN A 39 22.37 -4.22 -4.52
N ILE A 40 21.13 -4.64 -4.84
CA ILE A 40 20.01 -4.53 -3.90
C ILE A 40 20.26 -5.37 -2.66
N LEU A 41 20.68 -6.64 -2.82
CA LEU A 41 21.02 -7.52 -1.70
C LEU A 41 22.16 -6.93 -0.85
N ASP A 42 23.21 -6.38 -1.49
CA ASP A 42 24.34 -5.73 -0.81
C ASP A 42 23.90 -4.48 -0.05
N THR A 43 23.01 -3.68 -0.63
CA THR A 43 22.45 -2.48 0.01
C THR A 43 21.67 -2.83 1.26
N ILE A 44 20.81 -3.86 1.20
CA ILE A 44 20.03 -4.33 2.35
C ILE A 44 20.95 -4.85 3.44
N ASN A 45 21.95 -5.68 3.08
CA ASN A 45 22.92 -6.22 4.03
C ASN A 45 23.71 -5.10 4.72
N SER A 46 24.17 -4.10 3.97
CA SER A 46 24.90 -2.95 4.53
C SER A 46 24.03 -2.14 5.48
N LEU A 47 22.76 -1.89 5.14
CA LEU A 47 21.82 -1.20 6.02
C LEU A 47 21.57 -1.98 7.31
N ALA A 48 21.40 -3.31 7.21
CA ALA A 48 21.21 -4.17 8.37
C ALA A 48 22.45 -4.14 9.29
N ALA A 49 23.64 -4.31 8.74
CA ALA A 49 24.88 -4.25 9.50
C ALA A 49 25.10 -2.90 10.19
N ASP A 50 24.83 -1.80 9.47
CA ASP A 50 24.97 -0.45 10.00
C ASP A 50 24.02 -0.15 11.18
N LEU A 51 22.75 -0.62 11.10
CA LEU A 51 21.77 -0.33 12.13
C LEU A 51 21.82 -1.29 13.31
N LEU A 52 22.13 -2.57 13.06
CA LEU A 52 22.19 -3.58 14.12
C LEU A 52 23.49 -3.50 14.92
N GLY A 53 24.63 -3.16 14.29
CA GLY A 53 25.92 -3.08 14.98
C GLY A 53 26.24 -4.36 15.73
N SER A 54 26.29 -4.29 17.09
CA SER A 54 26.54 -5.42 17.98
C SER A 54 25.28 -5.99 18.64
N ILE A 55 24.08 -5.63 18.16
CA ILE A 55 22.82 -6.15 18.71
C ILE A 55 22.62 -7.59 18.26
N GLU A 56 22.42 -8.51 19.22
CA GLU A 56 22.26 -9.94 18.96
C GLU A 56 20.78 -10.40 18.99
N ASP A 57 19.90 -9.74 19.78
CA ASP A 57 18.48 -10.10 19.93
C ASP A 57 17.60 -9.20 19.06
N TYR A 58 17.34 -9.61 17.80
CA TYR A 58 16.57 -8.84 16.84
C TYR A 58 15.74 -9.70 15.88
N SER A 59 14.75 -9.06 15.24
CA SER A 59 14.03 -9.57 14.07
C SER A 59 14.26 -8.65 12.87
N ILE A 60 14.17 -9.21 11.64
CA ILE A 60 14.23 -8.44 10.39
C ILE A 60 12.95 -8.67 9.61
N GLY A 61 12.28 -7.57 9.27
CA GLY A 61 11.16 -7.56 8.34
C GLY A 61 11.44 -6.68 7.13
N ILE A 62 10.93 -7.10 5.96
CA ILE A 62 11.14 -6.42 4.68
C ILE A 62 9.78 -6.11 4.04
N CYS A 63 9.58 -4.84 3.70
CA CYS A 63 8.54 -4.35 2.83
C CYS A 63 9.09 -4.24 1.41
N THR A 64 8.37 -4.76 0.42
CA THR A 64 8.77 -4.65 -0.99
C THR A 64 7.55 -4.57 -1.90
N PRO A 65 7.63 -3.82 -3.01
CA PRO A 65 6.59 -3.91 -4.02
C PRO A 65 6.57 -5.31 -4.64
N GLY A 66 5.38 -5.88 -4.79
CA GLY A 66 5.18 -7.24 -5.29
C GLY A 66 4.90 -8.24 -4.18
N ALA A 67 4.84 -9.51 -4.54
CA ALA A 67 4.49 -10.59 -3.63
C ALA A 67 5.30 -11.85 -3.92
N ILE A 68 5.42 -12.73 -2.90
CA ILE A 68 6.01 -14.06 -3.07
C ILE A 68 4.96 -15.03 -3.62
N SER A 69 5.31 -15.74 -4.68
CA SER A 69 4.52 -16.83 -5.20
C SER A 69 4.57 -18.03 -4.26
N LYS A 70 3.44 -18.45 -3.69
CA LYS A 70 3.37 -19.69 -2.90
C LYS A 70 3.75 -20.95 -3.68
N LYS A 71 3.65 -20.90 -5.02
CA LYS A 71 3.97 -22.05 -5.88
C LYS A 71 5.47 -22.22 -6.11
N THR A 72 6.21 -21.11 -6.23
CA THR A 72 7.63 -21.14 -6.65
C THR A 72 8.60 -20.56 -5.62
N GLY A 73 8.13 -19.86 -4.58
CA GLY A 73 8.98 -19.11 -3.65
C GLY A 73 9.56 -17.80 -4.23
N LEU A 74 9.32 -17.53 -5.53
CA LEU A 74 9.94 -16.42 -6.24
C LEU A 74 9.09 -15.14 -6.17
N ILE A 75 9.72 -13.97 -6.29
CA ILE A 75 9.05 -12.67 -6.41
C ILE A 75 8.21 -12.62 -7.69
N LYS A 76 6.99 -12.11 -7.57
CA LYS A 76 6.07 -11.78 -8.68
C LYS A 76 5.48 -10.39 -8.53
N ASN A 77 5.01 -9.81 -9.62
CA ASN A 77 4.25 -8.54 -9.64
C ASN A 77 5.00 -7.35 -8.99
N SER A 78 6.32 -7.28 -9.14
CA SER A 78 7.13 -6.19 -8.60
C SER A 78 7.33 -5.07 -9.63
N ASN A 79 7.27 -3.82 -9.17
CA ASN A 79 7.69 -2.66 -9.97
C ASN A 79 9.21 -2.60 -10.16
N THR A 80 9.97 -3.22 -9.26
CA THR A 80 11.42 -3.40 -9.39
C THR A 80 11.70 -4.64 -10.21
N GLN A 81 11.83 -4.48 -11.52
CA GLN A 81 11.85 -5.57 -12.50
C GLN A 81 12.94 -6.63 -12.26
N CYS A 82 14.13 -6.23 -11.77
CA CYS A 82 15.24 -7.16 -11.50
C CYS A 82 14.95 -8.16 -10.35
N LEU A 83 13.90 -7.93 -9.56
CA LEU A 83 13.45 -8.85 -8.50
C LEU A 83 12.55 -9.97 -9.04
N ILE A 84 11.87 -9.76 -10.17
CA ILE A 84 10.88 -10.72 -10.68
C ILE A 84 11.56 -12.05 -11.03
N GLY A 85 10.99 -13.15 -10.50
CA GLY A 85 11.51 -14.49 -10.70
C GLY A 85 12.77 -14.83 -9.90
N LYS A 86 13.17 -13.98 -8.92
CA LYS A 86 14.31 -14.23 -8.04
C LYS A 86 13.89 -14.86 -6.71
N PRO A 87 14.73 -15.72 -6.10
CA PRO A 87 14.52 -16.30 -4.78
C PRO A 87 14.97 -15.33 -3.67
N PHE A 88 14.37 -14.14 -3.65
CA PHE A 88 14.84 -12.97 -2.90
C PHE A 88 14.94 -13.21 -1.39
N ILE A 89 13.99 -13.96 -0.81
CA ILE A 89 14.03 -14.31 0.63
C ILE A 89 15.24 -15.21 0.91
N GLU A 90 15.40 -16.30 0.14
CA GLU A 90 16.47 -17.27 0.33
C GLU A 90 17.85 -16.63 0.19
N ASP A 91 18.04 -15.79 -0.83
CA ASP A 91 19.30 -15.08 -1.07
C ASP A 91 19.61 -14.07 0.05
N LEU A 92 18.60 -13.35 0.56
CA LEU A 92 18.78 -12.43 1.69
C LEU A 92 19.03 -13.16 3.01
N GLU A 93 18.30 -14.23 3.32
CA GLU A 93 18.52 -15.03 4.51
C GLU A 93 19.94 -15.62 4.52
N SER A 94 20.41 -16.10 3.36
CA SER A 94 21.78 -16.59 3.22
C SER A 94 22.83 -15.49 3.44
N LYS A 95 22.55 -14.26 2.98
CA LYS A 95 23.48 -13.13 3.08
C LYS A 95 23.50 -12.50 4.47
N LEU A 96 22.36 -12.47 5.16
CA LEU A 96 22.20 -11.90 6.51
C LEU A 96 22.47 -12.92 7.62
N ASP A 97 22.62 -14.21 7.27
CA ASP A 97 22.74 -15.35 8.20
C ASP A 97 21.61 -15.36 9.26
N THR A 98 20.39 -14.95 8.85
CA THR A 98 19.22 -14.89 9.73
C THR A 98 17.93 -15.05 8.96
N LYS A 99 16.87 -15.45 9.66
CA LYS A 99 15.51 -15.52 9.08
C LYS A 99 14.91 -14.13 8.93
N ILE A 100 14.20 -13.92 7.83
CA ILE A 100 13.48 -12.67 7.56
C ILE A 100 11.98 -12.90 7.36
N SER A 101 11.19 -11.91 7.72
CA SER A 101 9.78 -11.81 7.34
C SER A 101 9.63 -10.85 6.17
N MET A 102 8.75 -11.13 5.21
CA MET A 102 8.53 -10.23 4.08
C MET A 102 7.04 -10.08 3.74
N GLU A 103 6.64 -8.85 3.44
CA GLU A 103 5.30 -8.50 3.00
C GLU A 103 5.32 -7.43 1.90
N ASN A 104 4.17 -7.29 1.22
CA ASN A 104 3.99 -6.20 0.27
C ASN A 104 3.74 -4.86 0.98
N ASP A 105 3.84 -3.78 0.22
CA ASP A 105 3.69 -2.40 0.68
C ASP A 105 2.31 -2.12 1.32
N ALA A 106 1.24 -2.64 0.76
CA ALA A 106 -0.11 -2.41 1.30
C ALA A 106 -0.34 -3.16 2.63
N ASN A 107 0.17 -4.39 2.79
CA ASN A 107 0.11 -5.11 4.05
C ASN A 107 0.98 -4.44 5.13
N CYS A 108 2.19 -3.99 4.78
CA CYS A 108 3.05 -3.23 5.68
C CYS A 108 2.40 -1.91 6.10
N PHE A 109 1.81 -1.17 5.16
CA PHE A 109 1.05 0.04 5.46
C PHE A 109 -0.09 -0.22 6.45
N ALA A 110 -0.93 -1.21 6.16
CA ALA A 110 -2.06 -1.56 7.03
C ALA A 110 -1.60 -2.00 8.42
N MET A 111 -0.51 -2.78 8.52
CA MET A 111 0.07 -3.23 9.78
C MET A 111 0.60 -2.06 10.61
N ALA A 112 1.32 -1.12 9.97
CA ALA A 112 1.83 0.07 10.63
C ALA A 112 0.71 0.94 11.19
N GLU A 113 -0.33 1.22 10.40
CA GLU A 113 -1.46 2.05 10.84
C GLU A 113 -2.33 1.35 11.89
N ALA A 114 -2.44 0.02 11.86
CA ALA A 114 -3.15 -0.76 12.88
C ALA A 114 -2.37 -0.89 14.20
N THR A 115 -1.05 -0.72 14.19
CA THR A 115 -0.23 -0.90 15.40
C THR A 115 0.21 0.44 16.01
N LEU A 116 0.67 1.39 15.17
CA LEU A 116 1.28 2.65 15.60
C LEU A 116 0.51 3.88 15.10
N GLY A 117 -0.39 3.68 14.15
CA GLY A 117 -1.06 4.75 13.44
C GLY A 117 -2.45 5.10 13.96
N VAL A 118 -3.32 5.51 13.03
CA VAL A 118 -4.68 6.01 13.31
C VAL A 118 -5.65 4.87 13.64
N ALA A 119 -5.31 3.62 13.29
CA ALA A 119 -6.20 2.45 13.44
C ALA A 119 -5.84 1.56 14.64
N LYS A 120 -5.05 2.03 15.60
CA LYS A 120 -4.51 1.25 16.73
C LYS A 120 -5.59 0.58 17.60
N GLU A 121 -6.76 1.20 17.74
CA GLU A 121 -7.84 0.72 18.62
C GLU A 121 -8.88 -0.16 17.90
N PHE A 122 -8.67 -0.49 16.62
CA PHE A 122 -9.62 -1.22 15.80
C PHE A 122 -9.20 -2.68 15.59
N GLY A 123 -10.18 -3.59 15.63
CA GLY A 123 -9.96 -5.03 15.47
C GLY A 123 -9.79 -5.47 14.01
N VAL A 124 -10.63 -4.94 13.11
CA VAL A 124 -10.59 -5.21 11.67
C VAL A 124 -10.25 -3.94 10.90
N VAL A 125 -9.06 -3.86 10.35
CA VAL A 125 -8.56 -2.69 9.62
C VAL A 125 -8.40 -3.03 8.15
N PHE A 126 -8.96 -2.18 7.28
CA PHE A 126 -8.68 -2.21 5.85
C PHE A 126 -7.81 -1.01 5.48
N GLY A 127 -6.51 -1.24 5.31
CA GLY A 127 -5.55 -0.23 4.87
C GLY A 127 -5.49 -0.17 3.35
N ILE A 128 -5.55 1.03 2.78
CA ILE A 128 -5.54 1.25 1.33
C ILE A 128 -4.43 2.20 0.95
N ILE A 129 -3.66 1.86 -0.06
CA ILE A 129 -2.73 2.78 -0.72
C ILE A 129 -3.32 3.17 -2.07
N ILE A 130 -3.55 4.47 -2.28
CA ILE A 130 -4.01 5.03 -3.56
C ILE A 130 -2.97 6.04 -4.05
N GLY A 131 -2.26 5.67 -5.13
CA GLY A 131 -1.17 6.48 -5.71
C GLY A 131 -1.01 6.16 -7.19
N THR A 132 0.19 5.75 -7.61
CA THR A 132 0.45 5.24 -8.97
C THR A 132 -0.37 3.99 -9.26
N GLY A 133 -0.57 3.14 -8.25
CA GLY A 133 -1.48 2.00 -8.27
C GLY A 133 -2.50 2.07 -7.15
N VAL A 134 -3.24 0.98 -6.96
CA VAL A 134 -4.21 0.80 -5.88
C VAL A 134 -3.97 -0.54 -5.20
N GLY A 135 -3.49 -0.49 -3.96
CA GLY A 135 -3.27 -1.67 -3.12
C GLY A 135 -4.14 -1.67 -1.87
N GLY A 136 -4.30 -2.82 -1.25
CA GLY A 136 -4.99 -2.94 0.03
C GLY A 136 -4.37 -4.03 0.91
N GLY A 137 -4.45 -3.82 2.23
CA GLY A 137 -4.05 -4.77 3.26
C GLY A 137 -5.15 -4.94 4.29
N ILE A 138 -5.30 -6.15 4.80
CA ILE A 138 -6.32 -6.49 5.79
C ILE A 138 -5.61 -6.91 7.08
N ILE A 139 -5.94 -6.23 8.18
CA ILE A 139 -5.50 -6.63 9.53
C ILE A 139 -6.70 -7.09 10.33
N ILE A 140 -6.59 -8.25 10.95
CA ILE A 140 -7.61 -8.81 11.85
C ILE A 140 -6.95 -9.13 13.18
N ASN A 141 -7.40 -8.46 14.25
CA ASN A 141 -6.87 -8.63 15.60
C ASN A 141 -5.33 -8.51 15.65
N GLY A 142 -4.79 -7.45 15.03
CA GLY A 142 -3.36 -7.14 14.99
C GLY A 142 -2.52 -8.06 14.09
N LYS A 143 -3.14 -8.88 13.23
CA LYS A 143 -2.44 -9.80 12.32
C LYS A 143 -2.82 -9.56 10.87
N ILE A 144 -1.85 -9.61 9.97
CA ILE A 144 -2.08 -9.55 8.53
C ILE A 144 -2.89 -10.76 8.07
N HIS A 145 -4.04 -10.50 7.47
CA HIS A 145 -4.82 -11.53 6.81
C HIS A 145 -4.36 -11.70 5.36
N ARG A 146 -3.45 -12.65 5.15
CA ARG A 146 -2.88 -12.94 3.80
C ARG A 146 -3.83 -13.70 2.88
N GLY A 147 -4.86 -14.35 3.45
CA GLY A 147 -5.71 -15.27 2.71
C GLY A 147 -4.99 -16.58 2.30
N ARG A 148 -5.73 -17.45 1.60
CA ARG A 148 -5.22 -18.78 1.24
C ARG A 148 -4.02 -18.76 0.29
N THR A 149 -4.00 -17.80 -0.64
CA THR A 149 -3.03 -17.72 -1.73
C THR A 149 -2.22 -16.42 -1.73
N ASN A 150 -2.19 -15.70 -0.59
CA ASN A 150 -1.54 -14.39 -0.40
C ASN A 150 -2.09 -13.32 -1.37
N ILE A 151 -3.43 -13.26 -1.55
CA ILE A 151 -4.09 -12.26 -2.39
C ILE A 151 -5.21 -11.51 -1.64
N ALA A 152 -5.37 -11.74 -0.33
CA ALA A 152 -6.32 -10.95 0.43
C ALA A 152 -5.89 -9.47 0.41
N GLY A 153 -6.83 -8.58 0.19
CA GLY A 153 -6.52 -7.16 0.04
C GLY A 153 -6.20 -6.68 -1.38
N GLU A 154 -6.10 -7.57 -2.38
CA GLU A 154 -5.90 -7.20 -3.80
C GLU A 154 -7.14 -6.55 -4.46
N TRP A 155 -7.80 -5.65 -3.72
CA TRP A 155 -9.06 -5.03 -4.11
C TRP A 155 -8.94 -4.11 -5.32
N GLY A 156 -7.77 -3.52 -5.55
CA GLY A 156 -7.48 -2.72 -6.73
C GLY A 156 -7.68 -3.48 -8.04
N HIS A 157 -7.60 -4.81 -7.98
CA HIS A 157 -7.77 -5.70 -9.12
C HIS A 157 -9.10 -6.48 -9.12
N HIS A 158 -10.05 -6.16 -8.21
CA HIS A 158 -11.41 -6.67 -8.40
C HIS A 158 -12.14 -5.86 -9.49
N THR A 159 -13.10 -6.48 -10.16
CA THR A 159 -13.81 -5.88 -11.27
C THR A 159 -14.85 -4.88 -10.76
N LEU A 160 -14.67 -3.60 -11.05
CA LEU A 160 -15.63 -2.55 -10.78
C LEU A 160 -16.67 -2.45 -11.91
N TYR A 161 -16.22 -2.60 -13.16
CA TYR A 161 -17.06 -2.56 -14.34
C TYR A 161 -16.77 -3.74 -15.28
N GLN A 162 -17.74 -4.57 -15.53
CA GLN A 162 -17.62 -5.62 -16.55
C GLN A 162 -17.34 -4.99 -17.92
N ASN A 163 -16.37 -5.53 -18.67
CA ASN A 163 -15.92 -5.00 -19.97
C ASN A 163 -15.42 -3.54 -19.94
N GLY A 164 -14.95 -3.07 -18.78
CA GLY A 164 -14.39 -1.73 -18.62
C GLY A 164 -12.94 -1.61 -19.11
N ASN A 165 -12.19 -0.65 -18.53
CA ASN A 165 -10.82 -0.34 -18.91
C ASN A 165 -9.91 -1.59 -18.82
N LYS A 166 -8.98 -1.75 -19.80
CA LYS A 166 -7.95 -2.80 -19.73
C LYS A 166 -7.00 -2.54 -18.56
N CYS A 167 -6.71 -3.57 -17.79
CA CYS A 167 -5.74 -3.55 -16.69
C CYS A 167 -4.49 -4.34 -17.08
N TYR A 168 -3.32 -3.92 -16.59
CA TYR A 168 -2.06 -4.63 -16.81
C TYR A 168 -2.06 -6.05 -16.23
N CYS A 169 -2.93 -6.33 -15.25
CA CYS A 169 -3.08 -7.68 -14.68
C CYS A 169 -3.75 -8.70 -15.64
N GLY A 170 -4.09 -8.27 -16.85
CA GLY A 170 -4.75 -9.10 -17.88
C GLY A 170 -6.27 -9.09 -17.82
N LYS A 171 -6.89 -8.49 -16.79
CA LYS A 171 -8.34 -8.34 -16.68
C LYS A 171 -8.83 -7.01 -17.25
N GLN A 172 -10.16 -6.81 -17.20
CA GLN A 172 -10.80 -5.56 -17.57
C GLN A 172 -11.67 -5.06 -16.41
N GLY A 173 -11.77 -3.73 -16.29
CA GLY A 173 -12.65 -3.08 -15.34
C GLY A 173 -12.17 -3.09 -13.90
N CYS A 174 -10.89 -3.34 -13.64
CA CYS A 174 -10.32 -3.29 -12.29
C CYS A 174 -10.46 -1.91 -11.67
N VAL A 175 -10.72 -1.82 -10.36
CA VAL A 175 -10.83 -0.58 -9.57
C VAL A 175 -9.67 0.37 -9.86
N GLU A 176 -8.45 -0.13 -9.89
CA GLU A 176 -7.23 0.66 -10.13
C GLU A 176 -7.31 1.49 -11.42
N THR A 177 -7.93 0.95 -12.46
CA THR A 177 -8.05 1.64 -13.76
C THR A 177 -9.05 2.82 -13.75
N TYR A 178 -9.67 3.11 -12.60
CA TYR A 178 -10.61 4.21 -12.41
C TYR A 178 -10.25 5.18 -11.30
N ILE A 179 -9.48 4.75 -10.29
CA ILE A 179 -9.19 5.58 -9.12
C ILE A 179 -7.70 5.75 -8.81
N SER A 180 -6.78 5.12 -9.54
CA SER A 180 -5.36 5.45 -9.42
C SER A 180 -5.04 6.81 -10.00
N GLY A 181 -3.93 7.45 -9.57
CA GLY A 181 -3.47 8.73 -10.08
C GLY A 181 -3.41 8.77 -11.61
N PRO A 182 -2.66 7.85 -12.26
CA PRO A 182 -2.59 7.79 -13.73
C PRO A 182 -3.95 7.59 -14.42
N ALA A 183 -4.86 6.81 -13.82
CA ALA A 183 -6.20 6.62 -14.37
C ALA A 183 -7.03 7.92 -14.32
N LEU A 184 -6.93 8.66 -13.22
CA LEU A 184 -7.61 9.94 -13.03
C LEU A 184 -7.04 11.05 -13.90
N GLU A 185 -5.72 11.12 -14.07
CA GLU A 185 -5.05 12.06 -14.98
C GLU A 185 -5.40 11.78 -16.45
N LYS A 186 -5.43 10.50 -16.83
CA LYS A 186 -5.89 10.08 -18.16
C LYS A 186 -7.36 10.49 -18.39
N ARG A 187 -8.23 10.24 -17.41
CA ARG A 187 -9.64 10.65 -17.51
C ARG A 187 -9.80 12.15 -17.64
N TRP A 188 -8.99 12.93 -16.92
CA TRP A 188 -8.93 14.38 -17.07
C TRP A 188 -8.54 14.80 -18.49
N GLN A 189 -7.50 14.19 -19.05
CA GLN A 189 -7.06 14.46 -20.42
C GLN A 189 -8.17 14.14 -21.45
N GLU A 190 -8.91 13.04 -21.27
CA GLU A 190 -10.03 12.69 -22.14
C GLU A 190 -11.17 13.75 -22.08
N LEU A 191 -11.45 14.31 -20.91
CA LEU A 191 -12.51 15.28 -20.71
C LEU A 191 -12.15 16.68 -21.22
N THR A 192 -10.87 17.07 -21.10
CA THR A 192 -10.43 18.46 -21.31
C THR A 192 -9.50 18.66 -22.48
N GLY A 193 -8.87 17.59 -22.99
CA GLY A 193 -7.76 17.64 -23.95
C GLY A 193 -6.43 18.08 -23.33
N LYS A 194 -6.36 18.34 -22.00
CA LYS A 194 -5.16 18.85 -21.32
C LYS A 194 -4.53 17.75 -20.46
N SER A 195 -3.20 17.64 -20.52
CA SER A 195 -2.42 16.81 -19.59
C SER A 195 -2.08 17.65 -18.36
N GLN A 196 -2.53 17.22 -17.20
CA GLN A 196 -2.27 17.87 -15.90
C GLN A 196 -2.06 16.78 -14.83
N SER A 197 -1.22 17.10 -13.84
CA SER A 197 -0.99 16.24 -12.68
C SER A 197 -2.15 16.29 -11.68
N MET A 198 -2.30 15.26 -10.86
CA MET A 198 -3.34 15.21 -9.83
C MET A 198 -3.39 16.49 -8.95
N PRO A 199 -2.25 17.03 -8.44
CA PRO A 199 -2.28 18.26 -7.66
C PRO A 199 -2.82 19.48 -8.41
N GLU A 200 -2.60 19.56 -9.73
CA GLU A 200 -3.12 20.64 -10.58
C GLU A 200 -4.62 20.49 -10.82
N ILE A 201 -5.07 19.27 -11.13
CA ILE A 201 -6.49 18.95 -11.37
C ILE A 201 -7.34 19.25 -10.12
N VAL A 202 -6.89 18.83 -8.95
CA VAL A 202 -7.63 19.01 -7.69
C VAL A 202 -7.76 20.49 -7.29
N LYS A 203 -6.79 21.34 -7.67
CA LYS A 203 -6.82 22.79 -7.42
C LYS A 203 -7.77 23.56 -8.33
N ASP A 204 -8.07 23.03 -9.51
CA ASP A 204 -8.97 23.69 -10.47
C ASP A 204 -10.44 23.46 -10.08
N THR A 205 -10.98 24.31 -9.21
CA THR A 205 -12.36 24.19 -8.70
C THR A 205 -13.40 24.95 -9.53
N ALA A 206 -12.98 25.77 -10.48
CA ALA A 206 -13.85 26.68 -11.23
C ALA A 206 -14.42 26.07 -12.53
N ASN A 207 -13.84 25.01 -13.04
CA ASN A 207 -14.19 24.41 -14.31
C ASN A 207 -15.32 23.39 -14.18
N LEU A 208 -16.36 23.47 -15.03
CA LEU A 208 -17.43 22.48 -15.10
C LEU A 208 -16.92 21.04 -15.34
N LYS A 209 -15.82 20.88 -16.08
CA LYS A 209 -15.18 19.59 -16.31
C LYS A 209 -14.57 19.01 -15.04
N THR A 210 -14.06 19.85 -14.15
CA THR A 210 -13.56 19.43 -12.84
C THR A 210 -14.69 18.82 -11.99
N LYS A 211 -15.88 19.41 -12.05
CA LYS A 211 -17.04 18.83 -11.37
C LYS A 211 -17.37 17.44 -11.93
N GLN A 212 -17.49 17.31 -13.25
CA GLN A 212 -17.75 16.01 -13.89
C GLN A 212 -16.72 14.96 -13.53
N TRP A 213 -15.42 15.30 -13.62
CA TRP A 213 -14.31 14.44 -13.27
C TRP A 213 -14.37 13.98 -11.79
N LYS A 214 -14.63 14.94 -10.89
CA LYS A 214 -14.76 14.67 -9.46
C LYS A 214 -15.95 13.75 -9.16
N ASP A 215 -17.11 14.00 -9.77
CA ASP A 215 -18.30 13.18 -9.57
C ASP A 215 -18.07 11.74 -10.04
N GLU A 216 -17.36 11.54 -11.17
CA GLU A 216 -16.96 10.22 -11.66
C GLU A 216 -15.96 9.54 -10.72
N PHE A 217 -14.96 10.26 -10.21
CA PHE A 217 -13.99 9.74 -9.24
C PHE A 217 -14.71 9.30 -7.94
N LEU A 218 -15.53 10.18 -7.35
CA LEU A 218 -16.29 9.89 -6.14
C LEU A 218 -17.25 8.71 -6.32
N LYS A 219 -17.87 8.60 -7.47
CA LYS A 219 -18.74 7.45 -7.81
C LYS A 219 -17.94 6.14 -7.81
N ASN A 220 -16.79 6.11 -8.46
CA ASN A 220 -15.95 4.91 -8.58
C ASN A 220 -15.33 4.52 -7.23
N PHE A 221 -14.85 5.50 -6.47
CA PHE A 221 -14.36 5.32 -5.10
C PHE A 221 -15.47 4.76 -4.21
N GLY A 222 -16.68 5.33 -4.29
CA GLY A 222 -17.84 4.87 -3.54
C GLY A 222 -18.20 3.41 -3.82
N PHE A 223 -18.30 3.01 -5.09
CA PHE A 223 -18.57 1.60 -5.44
C PHE A 223 -17.46 0.66 -5.00
N GLY A 224 -16.20 1.08 -5.20
CA GLY A 224 -15.06 0.24 -4.82
C GLY A 224 -15.02 -0.07 -3.33
N LEU A 225 -15.26 0.94 -2.48
CA LEU A 225 -15.23 0.76 -1.02
C LEU A 225 -16.51 0.18 -0.45
N ALA A 226 -17.67 0.50 -1.00
CA ALA A 226 -18.91 -0.13 -0.57
C ALA A 226 -18.84 -1.66 -0.71
N ASN A 227 -18.29 -2.18 -1.82
CA ASN A 227 -18.07 -3.62 -1.99
C ASN A 227 -17.16 -4.22 -0.90
N VAL A 228 -16.18 -3.45 -0.40
CA VAL A 228 -15.32 -3.89 0.69
C VAL A 228 -16.10 -3.95 2.00
N ILE A 229 -16.90 -2.92 2.30
CA ILE A 229 -17.71 -2.88 3.51
C ILE A 229 -18.75 -4.02 3.48
N ASP A 230 -19.45 -4.23 2.36
CA ASP A 230 -20.45 -5.30 2.22
C ASP A 230 -19.87 -6.73 2.37
N ILE A 231 -18.56 -6.91 2.18
CA ILE A 231 -17.91 -8.24 2.25
C ILE A 231 -17.11 -8.44 3.53
N LEU A 232 -16.38 -7.41 3.97
CA LEU A 232 -15.43 -7.49 5.07
C LEU A 232 -15.96 -6.90 6.37
N ASP A 233 -16.84 -5.90 6.26
CA ASP A 233 -17.39 -5.09 7.36
C ASP A 233 -16.28 -4.63 8.34
N PRO A 234 -15.28 -3.86 7.85
CA PRO A 234 -14.14 -3.48 8.66
C PRO A 234 -14.54 -2.41 9.68
N ASP A 235 -13.90 -2.43 10.87
CA ASP A 235 -14.10 -1.41 11.90
C ASP A 235 -13.58 -0.04 11.45
N VAL A 236 -12.60 -0.01 10.52
CA VAL A 236 -12.01 1.22 9.99
C VAL A 236 -11.39 0.97 8.60
N ILE A 237 -11.47 2.00 7.75
CA ILE A 237 -10.72 2.09 6.50
C ILE A 237 -9.69 3.20 6.64
N VAL A 238 -8.41 2.91 6.36
CA VAL A 238 -7.32 3.90 6.39
C VAL A 238 -6.80 4.15 4.99
N LEU A 239 -6.80 5.42 4.56
CA LEU A 239 -6.30 5.82 3.25
C LEU A 239 -4.85 6.29 3.36
N GLY A 240 -3.98 5.70 2.53
CA GLY A 240 -2.58 6.07 2.31
C GLY A 240 -2.29 6.34 0.84
N GLY A 241 -1.02 6.64 0.54
CA GLY A 241 -0.56 7.03 -0.78
C GLY A 241 -0.88 8.49 -1.12
N GLY A 242 -0.37 8.96 -2.27
CA GLY A 242 -0.45 10.38 -2.65
C GLY A 242 -1.86 10.94 -2.74
N LEU A 243 -2.83 10.13 -3.16
CA LEU A 243 -4.23 10.57 -3.28
C LEU A 243 -4.96 10.66 -1.94
N SER A 244 -4.45 10.08 -0.87
CA SER A 244 -5.00 10.24 0.49
C SER A 244 -4.95 11.70 0.99
N ASN A 245 -4.18 12.57 0.33
CA ASN A 245 -4.13 14.00 0.63
C ASN A 245 -5.30 14.81 0.03
N ILE A 246 -6.24 14.18 -0.64
CA ILE A 246 -7.40 14.81 -1.24
C ILE A 246 -8.54 14.88 -0.20
N ASP A 247 -8.78 16.07 0.35
CA ASP A 247 -9.70 16.28 1.47
C ASP A 247 -11.15 15.84 1.19
N PHE A 248 -11.64 15.99 -0.05
CA PHE A 248 -13.01 15.61 -0.37
C PHE A 248 -13.27 14.08 -0.31
N LEU A 249 -12.21 13.23 -0.22
CA LEU A 249 -12.38 11.79 -0.01
C LEU A 249 -12.97 11.49 1.39
N TYR A 250 -12.64 12.32 2.38
CA TYR A 250 -13.09 12.16 3.77
C TYR A 250 -14.45 12.80 4.06
N THR A 251 -15.01 13.52 3.11
CA THR A 251 -16.32 14.14 3.17
C THR A 251 -17.23 13.54 2.09
N GLN A 252 -17.26 14.11 0.90
CA GLN A 252 -18.09 13.64 -0.24
C GLN A 252 -17.74 12.21 -0.66
N GLY A 253 -16.46 11.80 -0.54
CA GLY A 253 -16.04 10.42 -0.80
C GLY A 253 -16.67 9.44 0.18
N LYS A 254 -16.61 9.77 1.48
CA LYS A 254 -17.29 9.00 2.53
C LYS A 254 -18.80 8.91 2.28
N ASP A 255 -19.45 10.01 1.99
CA ASP A 255 -20.89 10.02 1.69
C ASP A 255 -21.20 9.15 0.46
N SER A 256 -20.35 9.22 -0.59
CA SER A 256 -20.52 8.38 -1.78
C SER A 256 -20.36 6.89 -1.49
N VAL A 257 -19.53 6.50 -0.52
CA VAL A 257 -19.41 5.11 -0.04
C VAL A 257 -20.68 4.71 0.70
N TYR A 258 -21.06 5.48 1.72
CA TYR A 258 -22.17 5.14 2.60
C TYR A 258 -23.50 4.96 1.87
N HIS A 259 -23.78 5.79 0.85
CA HIS A 259 -24.98 5.65 0.01
C HIS A 259 -25.02 4.37 -0.85
N LYS A 260 -23.96 3.57 -0.89
CA LYS A 260 -23.87 2.38 -1.74
C LYS A 260 -23.73 1.08 -0.96
N VAL A 261 -23.51 1.16 0.35
CA VAL A 261 -23.42 -0.01 1.24
C VAL A 261 -24.84 -0.55 1.49
N PHE A 262 -24.97 -1.87 1.47
CA PHE A 262 -26.21 -2.58 1.78
C PHE A 262 -26.40 -2.69 3.31
N SER A 263 -26.74 -1.57 3.95
CA SER A 263 -27.03 -1.52 5.39
C SER A 263 -27.99 -0.37 5.71
N ASP A 264 -28.76 -0.50 6.75
CA ASP A 264 -29.60 0.56 7.32
C ASP A 264 -28.79 1.52 8.23
N MET A 265 -27.59 1.11 8.65
CA MET A 265 -26.63 1.93 9.37
C MET A 265 -25.22 1.68 8.82
N VAL A 266 -24.53 2.75 8.46
CA VAL A 266 -23.13 2.71 8.01
C VAL A 266 -22.36 3.81 8.73
N ASP A 267 -21.44 3.40 9.59
CA ASP A 267 -20.61 4.32 10.38
C ASP A 267 -19.11 4.00 10.33
N THR A 268 -18.69 3.02 9.51
CA THR A 268 -17.28 2.65 9.30
C THR A 268 -16.44 3.88 8.98
N PRO A 269 -15.54 4.34 9.87
CA PRO A 269 -14.75 5.53 9.63
C PRO A 269 -13.77 5.33 8.47
N ILE A 270 -13.67 6.35 7.61
CA ILE A 270 -12.65 6.44 6.55
C ILE A 270 -11.66 7.52 6.99
N LEU A 271 -10.46 7.10 7.39
CA LEU A 271 -9.47 7.95 8.04
C LEU A 271 -8.23 8.15 7.15
N LYS A 272 -7.61 9.32 7.28
CA LYS A 272 -6.30 9.59 6.70
C LYS A 272 -5.22 8.92 7.55
N HIS A 273 -4.22 8.35 6.90
CA HIS A 273 -3.05 7.76 7.55
C HIS A 273 -2.34 8.76 8.50
N LYS A 274 -1.68 8.23 9.51
CA LYS A 274 -0.89 9.02 10.48
C LYS A 274 0.61 8.95 10.21
N LEU A 275 1.13 7.81 9.78
CA LEU A 275 2.57 7.55 9.68
C LEU A 275 3.21 8.04 8.38
N GLY A 276 2.41 8.50 7.41
CA GLY A 276 2.92 9.09 6.17
C GLY A 276 3.64 8.10 5.25
N ASP A 277 4.63 8.63 4.52
CA ASP A 277 5.42 7.87 3.51
C ASP A 277 6.28 6.77 4.13
N SER A 278 6.43 6.75 5.45
CA SER A 278 7.26 5.77 6.17
C SER A 278 6.45 4.60 6.76
N ALA A 279 5.14 4.54 6.50
CA ALA A 279 4.33 3.44 7.00
C ALA A 279 4.86 2.07 6.56
N GLY A 280 5.41 1.95 5.34
CA GLY A 280 6.02 0.70 4.84
C GLY A 280 7.15 0.18 5.72
N VAL A 281 8.10 1.05 6.10
CA VAL A 281 9.24 0.64 6.92
C VAL A 281 8.85 0.29 8.36
N PHE A 282 7.86 1.01 8.94
CA PHE A 282 7.31 0.64 10.24
C PHE A 282 6.58 -0.70 10.18
N GLY A 283 5.75 -0.91 9.15
CA GLY A 283 5.06 -2.17 8.95
C GLY A 283 6.02 -3.34 8.78
N ALA A 284 7.12 -3.15 8.05
CA ALA A 284 8.19 -4.13 7.94
C ALA A 284 8.76 -4.52 9.31
N ALA A 285 9.10 -3.54 10.16
CA ALA A 285 9.62 -3.80 11.50
C ALA A 285 8.64 -4.57 12.42
N LEU A 286 7.35 -4.55 12.11
CA LEU A 286 6.29 -5.20 12.87
C LEU A 286 5.96 -6.64 12.38
N LEU A 287 6.64 -7.12 11.32
CA LEU A 287 6.48 -8.49 10.83
C LEU A 287 7.19 -9.48 11.79
#